data_1bfe91773e543fe3fcd22f95438282fd
#
_entry.id   1bfe91773e543fe3fcd22f95438282fd
#
_cell.length_a   1.000
_cell.length_b   1.000
_cell.length_c   1.000
_cell.angle_alpha   90.00
_cell.angle_beta   90.00
_cell.angle_gamma   90.00
#
_symmetry.space_group_name_H-M   'P 1'
#
loop_
_entity.id
_entity.type
_entity.pdbx_description
1 polymer ?
#
loop_
_entity_poly.entity_id
_entity_poly.type
_entity_poly.pdbx_seq_one_letter_code
_entity_poly.pdbx_strand_id
1 'polypeptide(L)'
;MNARLEVCPVLTASARPAGIDTTSALSVAQVGEETRGAGGPAKPEPSLITTTSPVSVVLQPMLLACEVGVPIMRRREFITRLGGALAAWPLAACAPQSSPRRVGILSPLPPSAAASSPFTTFRKTLLDSGYVEGRSISLEYRWADGNSARLADFAAELVNLKVDVIFCAPGTPTTITAKKATATIPIVFVGVGDAVGSGLVESLDRPGGNATGLVNQSQDIAGKQMEILKEALPDLSRMGVLWRPSNPSYRNLATRFDDVVGATGVKVVLIDAETAPDLVTAFATMKKEQIDGLLVQSDALFIAEGERIVELAAAYKVPAIYRIAEQAEAGGFMAYGPSIPDQYREAAMIIDKILKGAKPADLPVEQPTKIELVINLKTAKLLGITVPASLLVRADEVIE
;
A
#
# COMPACT_ATOMS: atom_id res chain seq x y z
N MET A 1 17.51 9.71 61.15
CA MET A 1 16.45 8.92 61.84
C MET A 1 15.99 7.85 60.89
N ASN A 2 16.26 6.62 61.32
CA ASN A 2 16.07 5.35 60.64
C ASN A 2 14.58 4.99 60.42
N ALA A 3 14.29 4.32 59.28
CA ALA A 3 13.38 3.17 59.19
C ALA A 3 13.41 2.69 57.75
N ARG A 4 14.08 1.65 57.48
CA ARG A 4 13.83 0.20 57.45
C ARG A 4 12.97 -0.23 56.24
N LEU A 5 13.69 -0.91 55.35
CA LEU A 5 13.24 -1.86 54.32
C LEU A 5 12.41 -2.99 54.99
N GLU A 6 11.30 -3.37 54.36
CA GLU A 6 10.73 -4.71 54.50
C GLU A 6 10.60 -5.37 53.14
N VAL A 7 11.31 -6.47 53.02
CA VAL A 7 11.29 -7.47 51.96
C VAL A 7 10.31 -8.55 52.42
N CYS A 8 9.39 -8.99 51.53
CA CYS A 8 8.66 -10.25 51.74
C CYS A 8 8.35 -10.93 50.39
N PRO A 9 8.11 -12.25 50.36
CA PRO A 9 8.94 -13.13 49.55
C PRO A 9 8.16 -13.78 48.38
N VAL A 10 8.98 -14.40 47.51
CA VAL A 10 8.69 -15.29 46.39
C VAL A 10 7.79 -16.46 46.84
N LEU A 11 6.73 -16.73 46.06
CA LEU A 11 6.02 -17.99 46.02
C LEU A 11 6.10 -18.57 44.61
N THR A 12 6.99 -19.54 44.49
CA THR A 12 7.07 -20.50 43.39
C THR A 12 5.93 -21.51 43.53
N ALA A 13 5.12 -21.69 42.48
CA ALA A 13 4.29 -22.85 42.32
C ALA A 13 4.51 -23.45 40.94
N SER A 14 5.21 -24.56 40.96
CA SER A 14 5.37 -25.56 39.92
C SER A 14 4.05 -26.33 39.74
N ALA A 15 3.58 -26.49 38.50
CA ALA A 15 2.72 -27.60 38.13
C ALA A 15 2.98 -27.98 36.69
N ARG A 16 3.46 -29.20 36.53
CA ARG A 16 3.64 -29.92 35.26
C ARG A 16 2.37 -30.73 34.92
N PRO A 17 2.31 -31.39 33.74
CA PRO A 17 1.14 -31.42 32.86
C PRO A 17 0.46 -32.79 32.85
N ALA A 18 -0.76 -32.87 32.36
CA ALA A 18 -1.40 -34.09 31.92
C ALA A 18 -1.97 -33.81 30.52
N GLY A 19 -1.57 -34.51 29.46
CA GLY A 19 -1.83 -35.92 29.15
C GLY A 19 -2.85 -35.87 28.03
N ILE A 20 -2.43 -35.77 26.85
CA ILE A 20 -2.54 -36.48 25.58
C ILE A 20 -3.59 -37.60 25.62
N ASP A 21 -4.53 -37.56 24.67
CA ASP A 21 -4.91 -38.75 23.93
C ASP A 21 -5.30 -38.42 22.49
N THR A 22 -4.52 -38.98 21.58
CA THR A 22 -4.77 -39.17 20.15
C THR A 22 -5.58 -40.43 19.97
N THR A 23 -6.54 -40.41 19.08
CA THR A 23 -7.01 -41.44 18.15
C THR A 23 -8.51 -41.47 17.99
N SER A 24 -8.94 -41.27 16.76
CA SER A 24 -10.03 -41.94 16.02
C SER A 24 -10.24 -41.18 14.73
N ALA A 25 -9.70 -41.56 13.62
CA ALA A 25 -10.06 -42.68 12.75
C ALA A 25 -11.39 -42.45 11.99
N LEU A 26 -11.21 -42.17 10.72
CA LEU A 26 -11.92 -42.63 9.53
C LEU A 26 -13.39 -43.09 9.69
N SER A 27 -14.27 -42.47 8.94
CA SER A 27 -15.40 -43.17 8.32
C SER A 27 -15.72 -42.62 6.93
N VAL A 28 -15.44 -43.45 5.95
CA VAL A 28 -15.93 -43.43 4.57
C VAL A 28 -17.36 -43.94 4.60
N ALA A 29 -18.26 -43.25 3.89
CA ALA A 29 -19.51 -43.84 3.45
C ALA A 29 -19.80 -43.44 2.01
N GLN A 30 -19.53 -44.37 1.09
CA GLN A 30 -20.20 -44.52 -0.20
C GLN A 30 -21.58 -45.15 0.01
N VAL A 31 -22.56 -44.77 -0.78
CA VAL A 31 -23.77 -45.48 -1.28
C VAL A 31 -24.54 -44.39 -2.04
N GLY A 32 -25.10 -44.52 -3.23
CA GLY A 32 -25.29 -45.62 -4.15
C GLY A 32 -26.07 -45.07 -5.34
N GLU A 33 -25.90 -45.75 -6.39
CA GLU A 33 -26.43 -45.66 -7.74
C GLU A 33 -27.96 -45.95 -7.80
N GLU A 34 -28.63 -45.43 -8.83
CA GLU A 34 -29.71 -46.01 -9.66
C GLU A 34 -30.71 -44.92 -10.06
N THR A 35 -31.26 -44.78 -11.24
CA THR A 35 -31.28 -45.41 -12.57
C THR A 35 -32.17 -44.59 -13.49
N ARG A 36 -31.86 -44.68 -14.81
CA ARG A 36 -32.74 -44.73 -15.98
C ARG A 36 -33.56 -43.52 -16.45
N GLY A 37 -33.32 -43.20 -17.72
CA GLY A 37 -34.34 -42.98 -18.70
C GLY A 37 -33.94 -42.19 -19.94
N ALA A 38 -33.48 -42.87 -20.95
CA ALA A 38 -33.80 -42.88 -22.37
C ALA A 38 -33.91 -41.57 -23.18
N GLY A 39 -33.16 -41.50 -24.30
CA GLY A 39 -33.46 -40.70 -25.47
C GLY A 39 -32.20 -40.17 -26.18
N GLY A 40 -31.61 -40.98 -27.10
CA GLY A 40 -30.67 -40.48 -28.09
C GLY A 40 -31.44 -39.98 -29.34
N PRO A 41 -30.81 -39.55 -30.44
CA PRO A 41 -29.49 -39.99 -30.93
C PRO A 41 -28.62 -38.85 -31.54
N ALA A 42 -27.49 -39.27 -32.05
CA ALA A 42 -26.63 -38.72 -33.10
C ALA A 42 -25.29 -38.12 -32.70
N LYS A 43 -24.28 -38.97 -32.87
CA LYS A 43 -22.89 -38.60 -33.10
C LYS A 43 -22.72 -37.88 -34.43
N PRO A 44 -21.74 -37.03 -34.55
CA PRO A 44 -20.72 -37.20 -35.59
C PRO A 44 -19.31 -37.40 -35.03
N GLU A 45 -18.56 -38.16 -35.80
CA GLU A 45 -17.21 -38.64 -35.56
C GLU A 45 -16.13 -37.52 -35.47
N PRO A 46 -14.99 -37.78 -34.83
CA PRO A 46 -13.90 -36.84 -34.76
C PRO A 46 -13.06 -36.92 -36.06
N SER A 47 -12.97 -35.79 -36.74
CA SER A 47 -11.99 -35.58 -37.82
C SER A 47 -10.59 -35.50 -37.22
N LEU A 48 -9.75 -36.44 -37.59
CA LEU A 48 -8.30 -36.44 -37.41
C LEU A 48 -7.67 -35.18 -38.02
N ILE A 49 -7.26 -34.26 -37.21
CA ILE A 49 -6.30 -33.22 -37.62
C ILE A 49 -4.91 -33.76 -37.33
N THR A 50 -4.26 -34.12 -38.39
CA THR A 50 -2.86 -34.54 -38.47
C THR A 50 -1.98 -33.37 -38.06
N THR A 51 -1.30 -33.47 -36.93
CA THR A 51 -0.21 -32.57 -36.58
C THR A 51 1.02 -32.94 -37.40
N THR A 52 1.33 -32.10 -38.37
CA THR A 52 2.62 -32.15 -39.07
C THR A 52 3.70 -31.50 -38.18
N SER A 53 4.67 -32.30 -37.82
CA SER A 53 5.91 -31.93 -37.15
C SER A 53 6.77 -30.98 -37.96
N PRO A 54 7.69 -30.25 -37.27
CA PRO A 54 8.45 -29.18 -37.87
C PRO A 54 9.53 -29.64 -38.80
N VAL A 55 9.71 -28.82 -39.80
CA VAL A 55 10.67 -28.88 -40.89
C VAL A 55 12.08 -29.11 -40.39
N SER A 56 12.64 -30.26 -40.78
CA SER A 56 14.09 -30.50 -40.81
C SER A 56 14.69 -29.68 -41.95
N VAL A 57 15.43 -28.65 -41.66
CA VAL A 57 16.26 -27.96 -42.64
C VAL A 57 17.42 -28.86 -43.00
N VAL A 58 17.33 -29.57 -44.10
CA VAL A 58 18.41 -30.27 -44.73
C VAL A 58 19.27 -29.25 -45.47
N LEU A 59 20.50 -29.04 -44.97
CA LEU A 59 21.53 -28.31 -45.68
C LEU A 59 22.00 -29.19 -46.84
N GLN A 60 21.58 -28.85 -48.09
CA GLN A 60 22.23 -29.32 -49.28
C GLN A 60 23.48 -28.49 -49.54
N PRO A 61 24.67 -29.11 -49.71
CA PRO A 61 25.84 -28.39 -50.18
C PRO A 61 25.74 -28.22 -51.70
N MET A 62 25.60 -26.99 -52.12
CA MET A 62 25.72 -26.60 -53.54
C MET A 62 27.20 -26.58 -53.89
N LEU A 63 27.61 -27.65 -54.55
CA LEU A 63 28.93 -27.74 -55.24
C LEU A 63 28.89 -26.80 -56.45
N LEU A 64 29.46 -25.61 -56.29
CA LEU A 64 29.91 -24.78 -57.41
C LEU A 64 31.45 -24.74 -57.30
N ALA A 65 32.08 -25.50 -58.18
CA ALA A 65 33.49 -25.43 -58.43
C ALA A 65 33.85 -24.04 -58.95
N CYS A 66 34.54 -23.26 -58.14
CA CYS A 66 35.31 -22.12 -58.63
C CYS A 66 36.75 -22.37 -58.33
N GLU A 67 37.55 -22.66 -59.34
CA GLU A 67 39.00 -22.70 -59.30
C GLU A 67 39.49 -21.30 -58.90
N VAL A 68 39.83 -21.12 -57.65
CA VAL A 68 40.67 -20.01 -57.19
C VAL A 68 41.78 -20.60 -56.38
N GLY A 69 43.01 -20.43 -56.89
CA GLY A 69 44.25 -20.94 -56.33
C GLY A 69 44.37 -20.58 -54.81
N VAL A 70 44.29 -21.58 -53.96
CA VAL A 70 44.50 -21.41 -52.51
C VAL A 70 45.98 -21.31 -52.27
N PRO A 71 46.52 -20.19 -51.78
CA PRO A 71 47.87 -20.11 -51.34
C PRO A 71 48.08 -21.08 -50.14
N ILE A 72 49.02 -21.99 -50.24
CA ILE A 72 49.36 -22.91 -49.17
C ILE A 72 49.85 -22.10 -47.97
N MET A 73 48.98 -21.88 -47.03
CA MET A 73 49.31 -21.23 -45.77
C MET A 73 50.28 -22.11 -44.95
N ARG A 74 51.46 -21.59 -44.65
CA ARG A 74 52.46 -22.30 -43.82
C ARG A 74 51.86 -22.46 -42.40
N ARG A 75 52.06 -23.65 -41.80
CA ARG A 75 51.59 -24.05 -40.46
C ARG A 75 51.80 -22.98 -39.36
N ARG A 76 52.78 -22.11 -39.49
CA ARG A 76 53.09 -21.05 -38.55
C ARG A 76 52.08 -19.89 -38.58
N GLU A 77 51.50 -19.55 -39.72
CA GLU A 77 50.54 -18.44 -39.83
C GLU A 77 49.15 -18.83 -39.36
N PHE A 78 48.80 -20.12 -39.42
CA PHE A 78 47.54 -20.64 -38.91
C PHE A 78 47.49 -20.61 -37.38
N ILE A 79 48.61 -20.93 -36.71
CA ILE A 79 48.71 -20.95 -35.23
C ILE A 79 48.66 -19.52 -34.65
N THR A 80 49.26 -18.53 -35.32
CA THR A 80 49.25 -17.13 -34.85
C THR A 80 47.92 -16.46 -35.03
N ARG A 81 47.10 -16.83 -35.99
CA ARG A 81 45.76 -16.26 -36.17
C ARG A 81 44.69 -16.96 -35.32
N LEU A 82 44.83 -18.25 -35.00
CA LEU A 82 43.94 -18.95 -34.06
C LEU A 82 44.26 -18.64 -32.59
N GLY A 83 45.52 -18.39 -32.25
CA GLY A 83 45.91 -18.04 -30.86
C GLY A 83 45.44 -16.68 -30.40
N GLY A 84 45.21 -15.71 -31.31
CA GLY A 84 44.70 -14.39 -30.98
C GLY A 84 43.20 -14.32 -30.73
N ALA A 85 42.41 -15.25 -31.32
CA ALA A 85 40.96 -15.26 -31.18
C ALA A 85 40.47 -15.96 -29.91
N LEU A 86 41.28 -16.82 -29.28
CA LEU A 86 40.94 -17.55 -28.05
C LEU A 86 41.29 -16.78 -26.76
N ALA A 87 42.12 -15.74 -26.84
CA ALA A 87 42.48 -14.91 -25.68
C ALA A 87 41.53 -13.76 -25.39
N ALA A 88 40.60 -13.44 -26.31
CA ALA A 88 39.64 -12.33 -26.15
C ALA A 88 38.24 -12.75 -25.63
N TRP A 89 38.00 -14.05 -25.44
CA TRP A 89 36.67 -14.53 -25.05
C TRP A 89 36.34 -14.58 -23.53
N PRO A 90 37.25 -14.54 -22.57
CA PRO A 90 36.83 -14.53 -21.17
C PRO A 90 36.65 -13.14 -20.55
N LEU A 91 36.83 -12.03 -21.26
CA LEU A 91 36.72 -10.69 -20.67
C LEU A 91 35.35 -10.04 -20.81
N ALA A 92 34.44 -10.64 -21.56
CA ALA A 92 33.06 -10.10 -21.70
C ALA A 92 32.06 -10.64 -20.65
N ALA A 93 32.46 -11.58 -19.77
CA ALA A 93 31.56 -12.25 -18.83
C ALA A 93 31.65 -11.72 -17.38
N CYS A 94 32.49 -10.74 -17.09
CA CYS A 94 32.57 -10.07 -15.81
C CYS A 94 32.19 -8.59 -15.97
N ALA A 95 30.99 -8.29 -16.48
CA ALA A 95 30.35 -7.05 -16.08
C ALA A 95 30.15 -7.15 -14.56
N PRO A 96 30.63 -6.18 -13.74
CA PRO A 96 30.37 -6.22 -12.32
C PRO A 96 28.86 -6.26 -12.17
N GLN A 97 28.32 -7.33 -11.59
CA GLN A 97 26.94 -7.35 -11.12
C GLN A 97 26.86 -6.22 -10.11
N SER A 98 26.30 -5.09 -10.54
CA SER A 98 25.99 -4.01 -9.60
C SER A 98 25.16 -4.65 -8.48
N SER A 99 25.61 -4.48 -7.23
CA SER A 99 24.84 -4.93 -6.08
C SER A 99 23.38 -4.47 -6.23
N PRO A 100 22.40 -5.32 -5.91
CA PRO A 100 21.01 -4.94 -6.05
C PRO A 100 20.74 -3.64 -5.28
N ARG A 101 19.97 -2.74 -5.87
CA ARG A 101 19.50 -1.52 -5.20
C ARG A 101 18.68 -1.90 -3.99
N ARG A 102 18.81 -1.18 -2.90
CA ARG A 102 18.07 -1.42 -1.66
C ARG A 102 17.06 -0.33 -1.41
N VAL A 103 15.78 -0.69 -1.31
CA VAL A 103 14.71 0.24 -0.92
C VAL A 103 14.20 -0.18 0.45
N GLY A 104 14.41 0.66 1.46
CA GLY A 104 13.87 0.47 2.78
C GLY A 104 12.42 0.94 2.83
N ILE A 105 11.51 0.10 3.31
CA ILE A 105 10.09 0.44 3.47
C ILE A 105 9.82 0.59 4.96
N LEU A 106 9.56 1.83 5.39
CA LEU A 106 9.19 2.15 6.76
C LEU A 106 7.68 2.39 6.83
N SER A 107 6.98 1.56 7.57
CA SER A 107 5.53 1.63 7.66
C SER A 107 5.01 1.46 9.08
N PRO A 108 4.01 2.26 9.50
CA PRO A 108 3.32 2.07 10.77
C PRO A 108 2.28 0.94 10.71
N LEU A 109 1.97 0.44 9.52
CA LEU A 109 0.96 -0.60 9.28
C LEU A 109 1.45 -1.99 9.75
N PRO A 110 0.54 -2.97 9.88
CA PRO A 110 0.91 -4.36 10.15
C PRO A 110 1.54 -5.03 8.92
N PRO A 111 2.30 -6.13 9.11
CA PRO A 111 2.91 -6.89 7.99
C PRO A 111 1.91 -7.38 6.95
N SER A 112 0.65 -7.64 7.34
CA SER A 112 -0.44 -8.03 6.43
C SER A 112 -0.71 -7.00 5.33
N ALA A 113 -0.42 -5.73 5.59
CA ALA A 113 -0.53 -4.66 4.59
C ALA A 113 0.32 -4.90 3.34
N ALA A 114 1.38 -5.71 3.41
CA ALA A 114 2.20 -6.07 2.25
C ALA A 114 1.39 -6.74 1.12
N ALA A 115 0.29 -7.39 1.44
CA ALA A 115 -0.61 -8.03 0.46
C ALA A 115 -1.71 -7.08 -0.07
N SER A 116 -1.85 -5.88 0.50
CA SER A 116 -2.88 -4.92 0.10
C SER A 116 -2.64 -4.36 -1.31
N SER A 117 -3.71 -3.85 -1.92
CA SER A 117 -3.70 -3.26 -3.27
C SER A 117 -2.61 -2.19 -3.46
N PRO A 118 -2.40 -1.22 -2.54
CA PRO A 118 -1.35 -0.21 -2.69
C PRO A 118 0.06 -0.81 -2.79
N PHE A 119 0.42 -1.74 -1.89
CA PHE A 119 1.76 -2.35 -1.91
C PHE A 119 1.96 -3.30 -3.09
N THR A 120 0.91 -3.99 -3.54
CA THR A 120 0.98 -4.81 -4.76
C THR A 120 1.18 -3.94 -6.00
N THR A 121 0.49 -2.79 -6.08
CA THR A 121 0.66 -1.79 -7.14
C THR A 121 2.08 -1.20 -7.12
N PHE A 122 2.61 -0.86 -5.95
CA PHE A 122 3.99 -0.40 -5.79
C PHE A 122 5.01 -1.39 -6.35
N ARG A 123 4.95 -2.68 -5.92
CA ARG A 123 5.87 -3.72 -6.42
C ARG A 123 5.72 -3.95 -7.91
N LYS A 124 4.48 -3.98 -8.41
CA LYS A 124 4.21 -4.13 -9.84
C LYS A 124 4.84 -2.98 -10.63
N THR A 125 4.70 -1.75 -10.19
CA THR A 125 5.27 -0.57 -10.87
C THR A 125 6.81 -0.63 -10.89
N LEU A 126 7.45 -1.07 -9.81
CA LEU A 126 8.90 -1.28 -9.81
C LEU A 126 9.30 -2.37 -10.79
N LEU A 127 8.54 -3.48 -10.86
CA LEU A 127 8.77 -4.55 -11.81
C LEU A 127 8.63 -4.05 -13.27
N ASP A 128 7.58 -3.31 -13.56
CA ASP A 128 7.32 -2.71 -14.88
C ASP A 128 8.43 -1.70 -15.26
N SER A 129 9.08 -1.08 -14.27
CA SER A 129 10.26 -0.21 -14.44
C SER A 129 11.59 -0.98 -14.60
N GLY A 130 11.54 -2.32 -14.61
CA GLY A 130 12.70 -3.20 -14.83
C GLY A 130 13.40 -3.68 -13.55
N TYR A 131 12.85 -3.40 -12.36
CA TYR A 131 13.40 -3.87 -11.10
C TYR A 131 12.81 -5.23 -10.71
N VAL A 132 13.65 -6.24 -10.64
CA VAL A 132 13.28 -7.61 -10.23
C VAL A 132 13.75 -7.84 -8.81
N GLU A 133 12.81 -8.04 -7.89
CA GLU A 133 13.12 -8.31 -6.47
C GLU A 133 14.01 -9.55 -6.33
N GLY A 134 15.05 -9.44 -5.48
CA GLY A 134 16.07 -10.49 -5.30
C GLY A 134 17.15 -10.54 -6.39
N ARG A 135 17.03 -9.75 -7.48
CA ARG A 135 18.05 -9.68 -8.55
C ARG A 135 18.64 -8.28 -8.72
N SER A 136 17.82 -7.29 -9.07
CA SER A 136 18.24 -5.91 -9.30
C SER A 136 17.81 -4.96 -8.19
N ILE A 137 16.84 -5.37 -7.36
CA ILE A 137 16.35 -4.60 -6.21
C ILE A 137 16.11 -5.54 -5.02
N SER A 138 16.33 -5.02 -3.79
CA SER A 138 15.92 -5.64 -2.51
C SER A 138 14.98 -4.69 -1.78
N LEU A 139 13.86 -5.21 -1.30
CA LEU A 139 12.88 -4.47 -0.52
C LEU A 139 13.01 -4.85 0.96
N GLU A 140 13.47 -3.89 1.77
CA GLU A 140 13.74 -4.07 3.19
C GLU A 140 12.58 -3.52 4.02
N TYR A 141 11.62 -4.38 4.38
CA TYR A 141 10.42 -3.97 5.09
C TYR A 141 10.65 -3.81 6.60
N ARG A 142 10.12 -2.73 7.17
CA ARG A 142 10.05 -2.45 8.61
C ARG A 142 8.62 -2.01 8.97
N TRP A 143 7.87 -2.95 9.53
CA TRP A 143 6.48 -2.80 9.92
C TRP A 143 6.38 -2.51 11.41
N ALA A 144 5.84 -1.35 11.79
CA ALA A 144 5.70 -0.98 13.19
C ALA A 144 4.44 -1.57 13.86
N ASP A 145 3.50 -2.09 13.07
CA ASP A 145 2.30 -2.78 13.55
C ASP A 145 1.52 -1.95 14.60
N GLY A 146 1.22 -0.70 14.23
CA GLY A 146 0.53 0.27 15.09
C GLY A 146 1.39 0.86 16.23
N ASN A 147 2.57 0.30 16.51
CA ASN A 147 3.45 0.78 17.58
C ASN A 147 4.42 1.85 17.04
N SER A 148 4.02 3.12 17.10
CA SER A 148 4.81 4.25 16.63
C SER A 148 6.19 4.39 17.28
N ALA A 149 6.39 3.85 18.51
CA ALA A 149 7.68 3.91 19.18
C ALA A 149 8.77 3.11 18.44
N ARG A 150 8.40 2.05 17.73
CA ARG A 150 9.31 1.22 16.93
C ARG A 150 9.84 1.92 15.68
N LEU A 151 9.14 2.95 15.19
CA LEU A 151 9.52 3.63 13.93
C LEU A 151 10.93 4.23 14.00
N ALA A 152 11.35 4.74 15.15
CA ALA A 152 12.67 5.34 15.30
C ALA A 152 13.79 4.30 15.18
N ASP A 153 13.63 3.16 15.83
CA ASP A 153 14.59 2.05 15.77
C ASP A 153 14.66 1.48 14.36
N PHE A 154 13.51 1.28 13.71
CA PHE A 154 13.42 0.79 12.34
C PHE A 154 14.03 1.76 11.31
N ALA A 155 13.84 3.07 11.50
CA ALA A 155 14.50 4.05 10.65
C ALA A 155 16.03 3.98 10.80
N ALA A 156 16.53 3.84 12.04
CA ALA A 156 17.96 3.68 12.31
C ALA A 156 18.51 2.38 11.70
N GLU A 157 17.77 1.28 11.75
CA GLU A 157 18.16 0.02 11.10
C GLU A 157 18.29 0.21 9.57
N LEU A 158 17.33 0.87 8.91
CA LEU A 158 17.40 1.12 7.46
C LEU A 158 18.59 2.01 7.10
N VAL A 159 18.91 3.01 7.93
CA VAL A 159 20.10 3.84 7.76
C VAL A 159 21.39 3.01 7.89
N ASN A 160 21.47 2.13 8.89
CA ASN A 160 22.62 1.23 9.09
C ASN A 160 22.77 0.22 7.95
N LEU A 161 21.69 -0.24 7.35
CA LEU A 161 21.68 -1.09 6.15
C LEU A 161 22.16 -0.34 4.90
N LYS A 162 22.31 1.00 4.99
CA LYS A 162 22.70 1.86 3.86
C LYS A 162 21.80 1.64 2.64
N VAL A 163 20.49 1.70 2.85
CA VAL A 163 19.53 1.62 1.75
C VAL A 163 19.70 2.80 0.80
N ASP A 164 19.43 2.61 -0.50
CA ASP A 164 19.53 3.67 -1.51
C ASP A 164 18.40 4.70 -1.39
N VAL A 165 17.22 4.26 -0.92
CA VAL A 165 16.02 5.09 -0.72
C VAL A 165 15.23 4.55 0.46
N ILE A 166 14.62 5.42 1.27
CA ILE A 166 13.61 5.06 2.28
C ILE A 166 12.24 5.47 1.74
N PHE A 167 11.34 4.50 1.61
CA PHE A 167 9.93 4.71 1.30
C PHE A 167 9.12 4.74 2.59
N CYS A 168 8.55 5.88 2.94
CA CYS A 168 7.68 6.08 4.11
C CYS A 168 6.21 5.94 3.69
N ALA A 169 5.55 4.88 4.13
CA ALA A 169 4.22 4.51 3.67
C ALA A 169 3.32 3.96 4.79
N PRO A 170 2.25 4.67 5.16
CA PRO A 170 1.93 6.08 4.93
C PRO A 170 2.21 6.99 6.14
N GLY A 171 2.09 8.29 5.92
CA GLY A 171 1.80 9.25 6.99
C GLY A 171 2.92 10.17 7.43
N THR A 172 2.52 11.34 7.93
CA THR A 172 3.41 12.41 8.38
C THR A 172 4.34 12.01 9.53
N PRO A 173 3.87 11.32 10.61
CA PRO A 173 4.74 10.90 11.70
C PRO A 173 5.87 9.96 11.25
N THR A 174 5.57 9.02 10.36
CA THR A 174 6.54 8.07 9.80
C THR A 174 7.63 8.81 9.03
N THR A 175 7.23 9.77 8.19
CA THR A 175 8.16 10.56 7.37
C THR A 175 9.03 11.47 8.23
N ILE A 176 8.47 12.12 9.26
CA ILE A 176 9.24 12.92 10.24
C ILE A 176 10.29 12.04 10.93
N THR A 177 9.92 10.81 11.30
CA THR A 177 10.85 9.88 11.97
C THR A 177 12.00 9.49 11.05
N ALA A 178 11.73 9.17 9.79
CA ALA A 178 12.77 8.89 8.80
C ALA A 178 13.68 10.10 8.56
N LYS A 179 13.11 11.31 8.44
CA LYS A 179 13.89 12.56 8.24
C LYS A 179 14.80 12.88 9.43
N LYS A 180 14.39 12.54 10.65
CA LYS A 180 15.24 12.68 11.84
C LYS A 180 16.40 11.66 11.86
N ALA A 181 16.21 10.48 11.28
CA ALA A 181 17.24 9.44 11.25
C ALA A 181 18.32 9.67 10.20
N THR A 182 18.03 10.39 9.12
CA THR A 182 19.00 10.66 8.06
C THR A 182 18.75 11.98 7.34
N ALA A 183 19.85 12.68 7.03
CA ALA A 183 19.84 13.87 6.18
C ALA A 183 20.35 13.60 4.74
N THR A 184 20.82 12.38 4.48
CA THR A 184 21.53 12.06 3.22
C THR A 184 20.83 10.99 2.39
N ILE A 185 20.21 9.97 3.02
CA ILE A 185 19.47 8.96 2.29
C ILE A 185 18.18 9.60 1.77
N PRO A 186 17.89 9.49 0.47
CA PRO A 186 16.63 9.91 -0.13
C PRO A 186 15.41 9.32 0.59
N ILE A 187 14.41 10.13 0.82
CA ILE A 187 13.14 9.73 1.43
C ILE A 187 12.02 10.04 0.44
N VAL A 188 11.23 9.01 0.10
CA VAL A 188 10.00 9.17 -0.66
C VAL A 188 8.82 8.85 0.26
N PHE A 189 7.85 9.74 0.32
CA PHE A 189 6.70 9.57 1.21
C PHE A 189 5.37 9.56 0.47
N VAL A 190 4.38 8.90 1.08
CA VAL A 190 2.97 8.96 0.67
C VAL A 190 2.08 9.26 1.88
N GLY A 191 0.90 9.79 1.62
CA GLY A 191 -0.10 10.00 2.65
C GLY A 191 0.27 11.08 3.68
N VAL A 192 1.17 11.99 3.34
CA VAL A 192 1.49 13.16 4.17
C VAL A 192 0.40 14.22 4.01
N GLY A 193 -0.14 14.72 5.11
CA GLY A 193 -1.22 15.71 5.06
C GLY A 193 -0.73 17.10 4.66
N ASP A 194 0.31 17.58 5.36
CA ASP A 194 0.91 18.91 5.13
C ASP A 194 2.44 18.78 5.22
N ALA A 195 3.08 18.68 4.07
CA ALA A 195 4.54 18.48 4.00
C ALA A 195 5.31 19.76 4.35
N VAL A 196 4.79 20.93 4.01
CA VAL A 196 5.41 22.23 4.29
C VAL A 196 5.21 22.61 5.76
N GLY A 197 3.97 22.62 6.24
CA GLY A 197 3.65 23.00 7.62
C GLY A 197 4.23 22.04 8.66
N SER A 198 4.47 20.77 8.30
CA SER A 198 5.18 19.80 9.16
C SER A 198 6.72 19.89 9.06
N GLY A 199 7.27 20.77 8.23
CA GLY A 199 8.71 20.97 8.06
C GLY A 199 9.43 19.83 7.33
N LEU A 200 8.71 19.04 6.56
CA LEU A 200 9.28 17.94 5.77
C LEU A 200 9.98 18.46 4.51
N VAL A 201 9.43 19.50 3.88
CA VAL A 201 9.96 20.13 2.69
C VAL A 201 9.86 21.66 2.81
N GLU A 202 10.66 22.38 2.05
CA GLU A 202 10.63 23.85 2.02
C GLU A 202 9.42 24.39 1.26
N SER A 203 9.12 23.77 0.11
CA SER A 203 7.91 24.02 -0.69
C SER A 203 7.55 22.76 -1.47
N LEU A 204 6.34 22.71 -2.06
CA LEU A 204 5.95 21.58 -2.89
C LEU A 204 6.73 21.53 -4.20
N ASP A 205 6.95 22.68 -4.84
CA ASP A 205 7.68 22.75 -6.12
C ASP A 205 9.18 22.47 -5.96
N ARG A 206 9.76 22.87 -4.83
CA ARG A 206 11.18 22.71 -4.52
C ARG A 206 11.34 22.22 -3.09
N PRO A 207 11.40 20.90 -2.90
CA PRO A 207 11.50 20.29 -1.56
C PRO A 207 12.74 20.72 -0.76
N GLY A 208 13.85 21.02 -1.42
CA GLY A 208 15.05 21.62 -0.82
C GLY A 208 15.94 20.68 0.00
N GLY A 209 15.49 19.47 0.30
CA GLY A 209 16.21 18.52 1.17
C GLY A 209 16.31 17.12 0.58
N ASN A 210 16.40 16.13 1.47
CA ASN A 210 16.46 14.70 1.07
C ASN A 210 15.09 14.02 0.98
N ALA A 211 13.98 14.75 1.11
CA ALA A 211 12.63 14.19 1.12
C ALA A 211 11.78 14.78 -0.01
N THR A 212 11.04 13.92 -0.70
CA THR A 212 9.99 14.25 -1.68
C THR A 212 8.91 13.17 -1.63
N GLY A 213 7.83 13.30 -2.38
CA GLY A 213 6.77 12.29 -2.43
C GLY A 213 5.41 12.87 -2.75
N LEU A 214 4.36 12.30 -2.14
CA LEU A 214 2.98 12.68 -2.41
C LEU A 214 2.28 13.14 -1.13
N VAL A 215 1.61 14.30 -1.22
CA VAL A 215 0.77 14.83 -0.15
C VAL A 215 -0.69 14.48 -0.40
N ASN A 216 -1.44 14.27 0.69
CA ASN A 216 -2.88 14.28 0.64
C ASN A 216 -3.34 15.73 0.85
N GLN A 217 -3.90 16.39 -0.11
CA GLN A 217 -4.48 17.74 0.06
C GLN A 217 -5.58 17.74 1.12
N SER A 218 -5.18 17.68 2.40
CA SER A 218 -6.10 17.39 3.50
C SER A 218 -7.13 18.48 3.72
N GLN A 219 -6.80 19.74 3.39
CA GLN A 219 -7.66 20.90 3.72
C GLN A 219 -8.86 20.98 2.80
N ASP A 220 -8.66 20.97 1.48
CA ASP A 220 -9.73 21.11 0.50
C ASP A 220 -10.65 19.88 0.46
N ILE A 221 -10.11 18.70 0.69
CA ILE A 221 -10.87 17.45 0.66
C ILE A 221 -11.80 17.34 1.87
N ALA A 222 -11.39 17.76 3.07
CA ALA A 222 -12.23 17.67 4.26
C ALA A 222 -13.48 18.56 4.14
N GLY A 223 -13.35 19.77 3.59
CA GLY A 223 -14.48 20.63 3.27
C GLY A 223 -15.44 19.95 2.28
N LYS A 224 -14.89 19.36 1.22
CA LYS A 224 -15.70 18.67 0.21
C LYS A 224 -16.37 17.39 0.74
N GLN A 225 -15.70 16.63 1.62
CA GLN A 225 -16.31 15.51 2.33
C GLN A 225 -17.53 15.96 3.16
N MET A 226 -17.41 17.09 3.86
CA MET A 226 -18.51 17.65 4.65
C MET A 226 -19.69 18.07 3.77
N GLU A 227 -19.43 18.73 2.63
CA GLU A 227 -20.47 19.08 1.66
C GLU A 227 -21.19 17.84 1.12
N ILE A 228 -20.42 16.80 0.72
CA ILE A 228 -20.96 15.54 0.20
C ILE A 228 -21.81 14.84 1.28
N LEU A 229 -21.32 14.78 2.52
CA LEU A 229 -22.07 14.18 3.61
C LEU A 229 -23.34 14.96 3.92
N LYS A 230 -23.31 16.31 3.89
CA LYS A 230 -24.49 17.15 4.06
C LYS A 230 -25.49 17.01 2.92
N GLU A 231 -25.03 16.83 1.68
CA GLU A 231 -25.89 16.55 0.53
C GLU A 231 -26.59 15.18 0.68
N ALA A 232 -25.87 14.16 1.19
CA ALA A 232 -26.44 12.83 1.45
C ALA A 232 -27.39 12.81 2.67
N LEU A 233 -27.17 13.70 3.65
CA LEU A 233 -27.89 13.82 4.90
C LEU A 233 -28.40 15.24 5.06
N PRO A 234 -29.57 15.62 4.47
CA PRO A 234 -30.08 16.99 4.52
C PRO A 234 -30.32 17.50 5.96
N ASP A 235 -30.63 16.59 6.90
CA ASP A 235 -30.89 16.90 8.30
C ASP A 235 -29.61 16.90 9.16
N LEU A 236 -28.42 16.67 8.59
CA LEU A 236 -27.15 16.69 9.30
C LEU A 236 -26.95 18.03 10.03
N SER A 237 -26.86 17.97 11.34
CA SER A 237 -26.73 19.14 12.20
C SER A 237 -25.46 19.13 13.06
N ARG A 238 -24.97 17.93 13.41
CA ARG A 238 -23.79 17.73 14.26
C ARG A 238 -22.87 16.67 13.66
N MET A 239 -21.77 17.12 13.11
CA MET A 239 -20.78 16.25 12.50
C MET A 239 -19.60 15.98 13.45
N GLY A 240 -19.34 14.72 13.75
CA GLY A 240 -18.12 14.29 14.40
C GLY A 240 -16.96 14.26 13.40
N VAL A 241 -15.79 14.72 13.81
CA VAL A 241 -14.55 14.57 13.05
C VAL A 241 -13.61 13.70 13.86
N LEU A 242 -13.46 12.45 13.47
CA LEU A 242 -12.51 11.53 14.10
C LEU A 242 -11.09 11.87 13.65
N TRP A 243 -10.24 12.21 14.61
CA TRP A 243 -8.91 12.68 14.35
C TRP A 243 -7.91 12.24 15.43
N ARG A 244 -6.61 12.35 15.12
CA ARG A 244 -5.52 12.04 16.03
C ARG A 244 -4.81 13.33 16.45
N PRO A 245 -4.97 13.82 17.69
CA PRO A 245 -4.35 15.08 18.16
C PRO A 245 -2.83 15.13 18.04
N SER A 246 -2.14 14.02 18.25
CA SER A 246 -0.67 13.95 18.12
C SER A 246 -0.15 14.03 16.67
N ASN A 247 -1.01 13.92 15.65
CA ASN A 247 -0.59 14.04 14.26
C ASN A 247 -0.34 15.51 13.88
N PRO A 248 0.91 15.89 13.56
CA PRO A 248 1.27 17.30 13.27
C PRO A 248 0.49 17.92 12.10
N SER A 249 0.00 17.11 11.16
CA SER A 249 -0.81 17.60 10.02
C SER A 249 -2.15 18.21 10.44
N TYR A 250 -2.60 17.96 11.66
CA TYR A 250 -3.89 18.43 12.18
C TYR A 250 -3.77 19.52 13.24
N ARG A 251 -2.59 20.14 13.38
CA ARG A 251 -2.34 21.17 14.40
C ARG A 251 -3.37 22.30 14.44
N ASN A 252 -3.96 22.65 13.28
CA ASN A 252 -4.96 23.70 13.14
C ASN A 252 -6.30 23.13 12.60
N LEU A 253 -6.63 21.88 12.93
CA LEU A 253 -7.80 21.22 12.34
C LEU A 253 -9.12 21.95 12.66
N ALA A 254 -9.29 22.44 13.88
CA ALA A 254 -10.51 23.12 14.29
C ALA A 254 -10.82 24.33 13.39
N THR A 255 -9.83 25.17 13.12
CA THR A 255 -10.01 26.40 12.31
C THR A 255 -10.26 26.11 10.83
N ARG A 256 -9.93 24.91 10.35
CA ARG A 256 -10.16 24.51 8.95
C ARG A 256 -11.63 24.27 8.62
N PHE A 257 -12.47 24.08 9.62
CA PHE A 257 -13.90 23.87 9.42
C PHE A 257 -14.72 25.15 9.57
N ASP A 258 -14.13 26.26 10.05
CA ASP A 258 -14.87 27.48 10.35
C ASP A 258 -15.65 28.02 9.13
N ASP A 259 -15.04 28.06 7.96
CA ASP A 259 -15.66 28.52 6.72
C ASP A 259 -16.82 27.61 6.28
N VAL A 260 -16.62 26.28 6.37
CA VAL A 260 -17.64 25.30 5.97
C VAL A 260 -18.78 25.27 6.96
N VAL A 261 -18.49 25.40 8.26
CA VAL A 261 -19.51 25.58 9.32
C VAL A 261 -20.34 26.81 9.04
N GLY A 262 -19.70 27.95 8.71
CA GLY A 262 -20.41 29.18 8.34
C GLY A 262 -21.35 29.02 7.13
N ALA A 263 -20.93 28.25 6.14
CA ALA A 263 -21.70 28.00 4.91
C ALA A 263 -22.81 26.97 5.08
N THR A 264 -22.64 25.94 5.92
CA THR A 264 -23.55 24.78 6.03
C THR A 264 -24.42 24.81 7.27
N GLY A 265 -24.06 25.58 8.30
CA GLY A 265 -24.70 25.58 9.60
C GLY A 265 -24.51 24.29 10.42
N VAL A 266 -23.68 23.36 9.97
CA VAL A 266 -23.38 22.09 10.64
C VAL A 266 -22.41 22.34 11.79
N LYS A 267 -22.75 21.94 13.01
CA LYS A 267 -21.82 22.00 14.14
C LYS A 267 -20.76 20.88 14.04
N VAL A 268 -19.50 21.26 14.03
CA VAL A 268 -18.39 20.30 14.06
C VAL A 268 -17.97 20.01 15.50
N VAL A 269 -17.78 18.72 15.82
CA VAL A 269 -17.30 18.22 17.10
C VAL A 269 -16.06 17.36 16.85
N LEU A 270 -14.92 17.76 17.38
CA LEU A 270 -13.68 16.98 17.27
C LEU A 270 -13.76 15.79 18.23
N ILE A 271 -13.45 14.60 17.72
CA ILE A 271 -13.50 13.34 18.44
C ILE A 271 -12.09 12.73 18.42
N ASP A 272 -11.45 12.70 19.56
CA ASP A 272 -10.07 12.30 19.71
C ASP A 272 -9.92 10.77 19.75
N ALA A 273 -8.91 10.24 19.05
CA ALA A 273 -8.42 8.88 19.22
C ALA A 273 -6.92 8.82 18.93
N GLU A 274 -6.10 8.50 19.94
CA GLU A 274 -4.66 8.38 19.84
C GLU A 274 -4.19 6.95 19.55
N THR A 275 -4.98 5.96 20.00
CA THR A 275 -4.68 4.54 19.91
C THR A 275 -5.91 3.74 19.47
N ALA A 276 -5.70 2.50 19.05
CA ALA A 276 -6.80 1.61 18.66
C ALA A 276 -7.85 1.38 19.77
N PRO A 277 -7.48 1.21 21.06
CA PRO A 277 -8.45 1.13 22.15
C PRO A 277 -9.34 2.37 22.30
N ASP A 278 -8.84 3.57 21.99
CA ASP A 278 -9.60 4.82 22.14
C ASP A 278 -10.81 4.90 21.19
N LEU A 279 -10.80 4.14 20.10
CA LEU A 279 -11.91 4.12 19.14
C LEU A 279 -13.25 3.77 19.79
N VAL A 280 -13.28 2.83 20.75
CA VAL A 280 -14.52 2.46 21.47
C VAL A 280 -15.04 3.65 22.26
N THR A 281 -14.16 4.36 22.97
CA THR A 281 -14.50 5.55 23.75
C THR A 281 -14.93 6.70 22.83
N ALA A 282 -14.27 6.86 21.67
CA ALA A 282 -14.61 7.85 20.67
C ALA A 282 -16.05 7.69 20.18
N PHE A 283 -16.47 6.47 19.83
CA PHE A 283 -17.84 6.18 19.40
C PHE A 283 -18.87 6.33 20.54
N ALA A 284 -18.52 5.97 21.78
CA ALA A 284 -19.36 6.25 22.94
C ALA A 284 -19.56 7.77 23.14
N THR A 285 -18.50 8.56 22.93
CA THR A 285 -18.54 10.03 22.97
C THR A 285 -19.44 10.58 21.85
N MET A 286 -19.35 10.06 20.62
CA MET A 286 -20.21 10.45 19.51
C MET A 286 -21.70 10.27 19.86
N LYS A 287 -22.05 9.15 20.49
CA LYS A 287 -23.43 8.90 20.96
C LYS A 287 -23.87 9.91 22.00
N LYS A 288 -23.01 10.21 22.98
CA LYS A 288 -23.30 11.21 24.03
C LYS A 288 -23.47 12.61 23.44
N GLU A 289 -22.62 12.97 22.49
CA GLU A 289 -22.67 14.26 21.80
C GLU A 289 -23.74 14.33 20.70
N GLN A 290 -24.53 13.28 20.52
CA GLN A 290 -25.61 13.21 19.51
C GLN A 290 -25.10 13.52 18.11
N ILE A 291 -23.98 12.89 17.71
CA ILE A 291 -23.39 13.02 16.38
C ILE A 291 -24.30 12.28 15.38
N ASP A 292 -24.73 12.99 14.35
CA ASP A 292 -25.60 12.48 13.29
C ASP A 292 -24.88 12.21 11.94
N GLY A 293 -23.58 12.53 11.85
CA GLY A 293 -22.69 12.16 10.76
C GLY A 293 -21.24 12.19 11.19
N LEU A 294 -20.40 11.35 10.60
CA LEU A 294 -18.99 11.21 10.95
C LEU A 294 -18.08 11.45 9.73
N LEU A 295 -17.06 12.26 9.92
CA LEU A 295 -15.96 12.41 9.01
C LEU A 295 -14.70 11.77 9.63
N VAL A 296 -14.11 10.77 8.95
CA VAL A 296 -12.89 10.10 9.40
C VAL A 296 -11.68 10.71 8.69
N GLN A 297 -10.78 11.32 9.47
CA GLN A 297 -9.56 11.94 8.92
C GLN A 297 -8.55 10.88 8.45
N SER A 298 -7.66 11.28 7.53
CA SER A 298 -6.60 10.39 7.04
C SER A 298 -5.46 10.29 8.05
N ASP A 299 -5.40 9.18 8.76
CA ASP A 299 -4.29 8.84 9.66
C ASP A 299 -3.91 7.37 9.50
N ALA A 300 -2.64 7.05 9.72
CA ALA A 300 -2.17 5.68 9.64
C ALA A 300 -2.89 4.74 10.63
N LEU A 301 -3.25 5.24 11.82
CA LEU A 301 -4.06 4.51 12.78
C LEU A 301 -5.45 4.17 12.20
N PHE A 302 -6.12 5.14 11.58
CA PHE A 302 -7.47 4.94 11.03
C PHE A 302 -7.47 4.14 9.73
N ILE A 303 -6.33 4.07 9.04
CA ILE A 303 -6.13 3.14 7.92
C ILE A 303 -5.95 1.71 8.46
N ALA A 304 -5.10 1.53 9.48
CA ALA A 304 -4.87 0.22 10.09
C ALA A 304 -6.12 -0.37 10.75
N GLU A 305 -6.92 0.48 11.39
CA GLU A 305 -8.15 0.12 12.10
C GLU A 305 -9.42 0.34 11.26
N GLY A 306 -9.27 0.42 9.93
CA GLY A 306 -10.35 0.80 9.02
C GLY A 306 -11.59 -0.06 9.14
N GLU A 307 -11.44 -1.38 9.12
CA GLU A 307 -12.55 -2.35 9.30
C GLU A 307 -13.25 -2.15 10.64
N ARG A 308 -12.48 -2.00 11.73
CA ARG A 308 -13.03 -1.77 13.07
C ARG A 308 -13.81 -0.46 13.17
N ILE A 309 -13.33 0.60 12.53
CA ILE A 309 -14.05 1.89 12.49
C ILE A 309 -15.37 1.74 11.74
N VAL A 310 -15.38 0.99 10.62
CA VAL A 310 -16.60 0.67 9.86
C VAL A 310 -17.60 -0.13 10.71
N GLU A 311 -17.14 -1.17 11.41
CA GLU A 311 -17.96 -1.97 12.32
C GLU A 311 -18.57 -1.11 13.45
N LEU A 312 -17.77 -0.24 14.06
CA LEU A 312 -18.23 0.67 15.10
C LEU A 312 -19.28 1.67 14.55
N ALA A 313 -19.03 2.25 13.37
CA ALA A 313 -19.97 3.17 12.73
C ALA A 313 -21.32 2.48 12.45
N ALA A 314 -21.29 1.24 11.98
CA ALA A 314 -22.49 0.42 11.78
C ALA A 314 -23.21 0.10 13.10
N ALA A 315 -22.48 -0.31 14.15
CA ALA A 315 -23.04 -0.64 15.46
C ALA A 315 -23.70 0.56 16.13
N TYR A 316 -23.13 1.75 15.97
CA TYR A 316 -23.67 3.00 16.51
C TYR A 316 -24.64 3.68 15.54
N LYS A 317 -24.84 3.13 14.33
CA LYS A 317 -25.70 3.69 13.28
C LYS A 317 -25.35 5.13 12.90
N VAL A 318 -24.04 5.45 12.86
CA VAL A 318 -23.56 6.77 12.47
C VAL A 318 -23.11 6.71 11.00
N PRO A 319 -23.79 7.44 10.09
CA PRO A 319 -23.35 7.54 8.71
C PRO A 319 -21.96 8.18 8.65
N ALA A 320 -21.01 7.54 7.97
CA ALA A 320 -19.64 8.01 7.95
C ALA A 320 -19.13 8.21 6.53
N ILE A 321 -18.39 9.30 6.33
CA ILE A 321 -17.59 9.54 5.14
C ILE A 321 -16.10 9.30 5.47
N TYR A 322 -15.50 8.46 4.68
CA TYR A 322 -14.10 8.03 4.82
C TYR A 322 -13.19 8.71 3.80
N ARG A 323 -11.90 8.56 4.00
CA ARG A 323 -10.88 9.14 3.12
C ARG A 323 -10.43 8.20 1.99
N ILE A 324 -10.58 6.90 2.19
CA ILE A 324 -10.10 5.88 1.27
C ILE A 324 -11.24 4.95 0.86
N ALA A 325 -11.24 4.56 -0.42
CA ALA A 325 -12.27 3.72 -1.03
C ALA A 325 -12.44 2.37 -0.32
N GLU A 326 -11.35 1.76 0.12
CA GLU A 326 -11.33 0.48 0.80
C GLU A 326 -12.20 0.44 2.06
N GLN A 327 -12.39 1.58 2.74
CA GLN A 327 -13.28 1.65 3.90
C GLN A 327 -14.77 1.63 3.50
N ALA A 328 -15.12 2.20 2.35
CA ALA A 328 -16.48 2.08 1.82
C ALA A 328 -16.74 0.66 1.30
N GLU A 329 -15.75 0.02 0.64
CA GLU A 329 -15.79 -1.37 0.21
C GLU A 329 -15.95 -2.34 1.38
N ALA A 330 -15.29 -2.08 2.52
CA ALA A 330 -15.42 -2.84 3.75
C ALA A 330 -16.79 -2.69 4.47
N GLY A 331 -17.72 -1.91 3.90
CA GLY A 331 -19.06 -1.71 4.45
C GLY A 331 -19.32 -0.32 5.01
N GLY A 332 -18.40 0.63 4.85
CA GLY A 332 -18.63 2.05 5.18
C GLY A 332 -19.68 2.68 4.26
N PHE A 333 -20.25 3.81 4.68
CA PHE A 333 -21.34 4.46 3.93
C PHE A 333 -20.83 5.09 2.63
N MET A 334 -19.80 5.92 2.69
CA MET A 334 -19.19 6.53 1.52
C MET A 334 -17.71 6.89 1.77
N ALA A 335 -16.94 7.00 0.68
CA ALA A 335 -15.59 7.51 0.73
C ALA A 335 -15.41 8.61 -0.30
N TYR A 336 -14.62 9.63 0.05
CA TYR A 336 -14.18 10.66 -0.87
C TYR A 336 -12.74 11.03 -0.59
N GLY A 337 -11.86 10.70 -1.50
CA GLY A 337 -10.43 10.95 -1.32
C GLY A 337 -9.56 10.45 -2.46
N PRO A 338 -8.24 10.62 -2.35
CA PRO A 338 -7.32 10.18 -3.39
C PRO A 338 -7.24 8.66 -3.48
N SER A 339 -7.05 8.16 -4.70
CA SER A 339 -6.74 6.75 -4.95
C SER A 339 -5.39 6.39 -4.30
N ILE A 340 -5.42 5.54 -3.28
CA ILE A 340 -4.21 5.14 -2.58
C ILE A 340 -3.31 4.25 -3.46
N PRO A 341 -3.84 3.29 -4.24
CA PRO A 341 -3.02 2.54 -5.18
C PRO A 341 -2.28 3.43 -6.19
N ASP A 342 -2.93 4.51 -6.67
CA ASP A 342 -2.29 5.45 -7.59
C ASP A 342 -1.15 6.22 -6.93
N GLN A 343 -1.30 6.66 -5.68
CA GLN A 343 -0.20 7.29 -4.94
C GLN A 343 1.02 6.36 -4.79
N TYR A 344 0.79 5.07 -4.54
CA TYR A 344 1.88 4.10 -4.42
C TYR A 344 2.55 3.81 -5.76
N ARG A 345 1.78 3.85 -6.87
CA ARG A 345 2.33 3.79 -8.23
C ARG A 345 3.24 5.00 -8.50
N GLU A 346 2.77 6.19 -8.21
CA GLU A 346 3.54 7.42 -8.42
C GLU A 346 4.78 7.46 -7.52
N ALA A 347 4.69 7.02 -6.27
CA ALA A 347 5.85 6.89 -5.39
C ALA A 347 6.91 5.92 -5.95
N ALA A 348 6.49 4.79 -6.53
CA ALA A 348 7.42 3.87 -7.20
C ALA A 348 8.13 4.52 -8.40
N MET A 349 7.42 5.36 -9.17
CA MET A 349 8.03 6.13 -10.27
C MET A 349 9.01 7.20 -9.77
N ILE A 350 8.72 7.84 -8.64
CA ILE A 350 9.65 8.78 -8.00
C ILE A 350 10.91 8.03 -7.52
N ILE A 351 10.74 6.86 -6.90
CA ILE A 351 11.86 6.00 -6.49
C ILE A 351 12.71 5.59 -7.69
N ASP A 352 12.10 5.22 -8.81
CA ASP A 352 12.82 4.90 -10.04
C ASP A 352 13.68 6.07 -10.52
N LYS A 353 13.14 7.30 -10.54
CA LYS A 353 13.90 8.52 -10.88
C LYS A 353 15.09 8.71 -9.95
N ILE A 354 14.92 8.50 -8.64
CA ILE A 354 15.99 8.64 -7.64
C ILE A 354 17.07 7.55 -7.82
N LEU A 355 16.67 6.29 -8.03
CA LEU A 355 17.61 5.19 -8.28
C LEU A 355 18.41 5.39 -9.57
N LYS A 356 17.89 6.15 -10.53
CA LYS A 356 18.56 6.60 -11.76
C LYS A 356 19.40 7.87 -11.58
N GLY A 357 19.44 8.44 -10.37
CA GLY A 357 20.33 9.56 -10.02
C GLY A 357 19.65 10.92 -9.86
N ALA A 358 18.32 11.01 -9.95
CA ALA A 358 17.61 12.25 -9.64
C ALA A 358 17.73 12.58 -8.13
N LYS A 359 17.81 13.86 -7.80
CA LYS A 359 17.88 14.30 -6.39
C LYS A 359 16.47 14.59 -5.87
N PRO A 360 16.12 14.14 -4.65
CA PRO A 360 14.84 14.49 -4.03
C PRO A 360 14.55 15.99 -3.99
N ALA A 361 15.58 16.80 -3.77
CA ALA A 361 15.46 18.26 -3.73
C ALA A 361 14.93 18.90 -5.04
N ASP A 362 15.15 18.22 -6.17
CA ASP A 362 14.78 18.69 -7.51
C ASP A 362 13.48 18.05 -8.03
N LEU A 363 12.90 17.10 -7.27
CA LEU A 363 11.66 16.43 -7.61
C LEU A 363 10.49 17.06 -6.83
N PRO A 364 9.55 17.73 -7.49
CA PRO A 364 8.40 18.33 -6.81
C PRO A 364 7.63 17.29 -5.97
N VAL A 365 7.07 17.75 -4.86
CA VAL A 365 6.08 16.98 -4.11
C VAL A 365 4.78 17.00 -4.90
N GLU A 366 4.31 15.82 -5.27
CA GLU A 366 3.13 15.69 -6.10
C GLU A 366 1.85 15.71 -5.25
N GLN A 367 0.77 16.21 -5.85
CA GLN A 367 -0.56 16.23 -5.27
C GLN A 367 -1.41 15.19 -6.01
N PRO A 368 -2.39 14.53 -5.34
CA PRO A 368 -3.24 13.56 -6.02
C PRO A 368 -4.01 14.24 -7.16
N THR A 369 -3.91 13.65 -8.34
CA THR A 369 -4.65 14.11 -9.52
C THR A 369 -6.02 13.46 -9.63
N LYS A 370 -6.19 12.27 -9.02
CA LYS A 370 -7.42 11.50 -9.03
C LYS A 370 -8.03 11.45 -7.64
N ILE A 371 -9.22 12.03 -7.51
CA ILE A 371 -10.06 11.96 -6.30
C ILE A 371 -11.28 11.11 -6.66
N GLU A 372 -11.57 10.12 -5.86
CA GLU A 372 -12.65 9.15 -6.09
C GLU A 372 -13.77 9.35 -5.06
N LEU A 373 -15.03 9.30 -5.55
CA LEU A 373 -16.24 9.22 -4.73
C LEU A 373 -16.79 7.80 -4.84
N VAL A 374 -16.76 7.06 -3.74
CA VAL A 374 -17.34 5.71 -3.63
C VAL A 374 -18.55 5.77 -2.70
N ILE A 375 -19.68 5.19 -3.11
CA ILE A 375 -20.92 5.17 -2.34
C ILE A 375 -21.41 3.73 -2.17
N ASN A 376 -21.65 3.31 -0.92
CA ASN A 376 -22.18 2.00 -0.61
C ASN A 376 -23.69 2.05 -0.33
N LEU A 377 -24.47 1.61 -1.32
CA LEU A 377 -25.93 1.59 -1.23
C LEU A 377 -26.46 0.52 -0.27
N LYS A 378 -25.73 -0.58 -0.04
CA LYS A 378 -26.09 -1.58 0.98
C LYS A 378 -26.10 -0.92 2.36
N THR A 379 -25.07 -0.17 2.67
CA THR A 379 -24.93 0.55 3.95
C THR A 379 -25.91 1.70 4.04
N ALA A 380 -26.13 2.46 2.95
CA ALA A 380 -27.18 3.48 2.89
C ALA A 380 -28.53 2.89 3.28
N LYS A 381 -28.92 1.76 2.68
CA LYS A 381 -30.18 1.05 2.96
C LYS A 381 -30.28 0.60 4.43
N LEU A 382 -29.22 0.07 5.01
CA LEU A 382 -29.17 -0.35 6.42
C LEU A 382 -29.34 0.83 7.38
N LEU A 383 -28.84 2.01 6.99
CA LEU A 383 -28.97 3.25 7.76
C LEU A 383 -30.30 3.99 7.49
N GLY A 384 -31.13 3.51 6.55
CA GLY A 384 -32.36 4.15 6.14
C GLY A 384 -32.17 5.45 5.34
N ILE A 385 -31.02 5.60 4.68
CA ILE A 385 -30.65 6.78 3.91
C ILE A 385 -30.99 6.58 2.44
N THR A 386 -31.69 7.56 1.85
CA THR A 386 -31.90 7.63 0.40
C THR A 386 -30.84 8.55 -0.19
N VAL A 387 -29.88 7.98 -0.92
CA VAL A 387 -28.81 8.76 -1.56
C VAL A 387 -29.38 9.57 -2.72
N PRO A 388 -29.16 10.91 -2.78
CA PRO A 388 -29.59 11.73 -3.89
C PRO A 388 -29.02 11.29 -5.24
N ALA A 389 -29.82 11.38 -6.31
CA ALA A 389 -29.38 11.04 -7.66
C ALA A 389 -28.18 11.90 -8.13
N SER A 390 -28.08 13.14 -7.66
CA SER A 390 -26.94 14.03 -7.93
C SER A 390 -25.61 13.46 -7.43
N LEU A 391 -25.60 12.76 -6.30
CA LEU A 391 -24.41 12.08 -5.78
C LEU A 391 -24.09 10.81 -6.57
N LEU A 392 -25.12 10.02 -6.92
CA LEU A 392 -24.92 8.77 -7.67
C LEU A 392 -24.33 9.02 -9.07
N VAL A 393 -24.74 10.11 -9.73
CA VAL A 393 -24.19 10.50 -11.05
C VAL A 393 -22.71 10.93 -10.94
N ARG A 394 -22.30 11.47 -9.78
CA ARG A 394 -20.94 11.94 -9.54
C ARG A 394 -20.02 10.87 -8.95
N ALA A 395 -20.58 9.75 -8.50
CA ALA A 395 -19.81 8.67 -7.94
C ALA A 395 -18.96 7.98 -9.01
N ASP A 396 -17.70 7.73 -8.70
CA ASP A 396 -16.79 6.93 -9.52
C ASP A 396 -17.15 5.44 -9.37
N GLU A 397 -17.63 5.04 -8.18
CA GLU A 397 -18.08 3.69 -7.89
C GLU A 397 -19.30 3.69 -6.98
N VAL A 398 -20.25 2.79 -7.28
CA VAL A 398 -21.46 2.54 -6.48
C VAL A 398 -21.51 1.05 -6.14
N ILE A 399 -21.46 0.73 -4.85
CA ILE A 399 -21.51 -0.64 -4.32
C ILE A 399 -22.97 -1.01 -4.03
N GLU A 400 -23.50 -1.98 -4.78
CA GLU A 400 -24.89 -2.48 -4.71
C GLU A 400 -25.00 -3.81 -3.97
#